data_2a32bbbf268fd8d9f839a02d8ed2760c
#
_entry.id   2a32bbbf268fd8d9f839a02d8ed2760c
#
_cell.length_a   1.000
_cell.length_b   1.000
_cell.length_c   1.000
_cell.angle_alpha   90.00
_cell.angle_beta   90.00
_cell.angle_gamma   90.00
#
_symmetry.space_group_name_H-M   'P 1'
#
loop_
_entity.id
_entity.type
_entity.pdbx_description
1 polymer ?
#
loop_
_entity_poly.entity_id
_entity_poly.type
_entity_poly.pdbx_seq_one_letter_code
_entity_poly.pdbx_strand_id
1 'polypeptide(L)'
;MFENMKKTIFLFISFGIAIASYSQEKNAVFKKGEWLRYKMSYSGFLKAGSATLSIDTDTIKGKEVFHVTAKGWTTGVIKWFFKVDDTYQSYFDKETIKPYIFKRDINEGGYTINREIKFDYETKKASVSDFKLQTTETININNVQDMISSFYYLRNQDVSKLKVGDEISLNMFMDSQIYPFKLLYLGEELLKTSFGKIKTLRFRPMVQAGRIFKENESVTIWITADENKIPIKLKASLAVGSLRAELDAYKGLANSFKIIYD
;
A
#
# COMPACT_ATOMS: atom_id res chain seq x y z
N MET A 1 23.16 -26.27 -82.32
CA MET A 1 24.19 -26.03 -81.33
C MET A 1 23.54 -25.10 -80.24
N PHE A 2 22.88 -25.75 -79.28
CA PHE A 2 22.09 -25.07 -78.28
C PHE A 2 22.76 -25.25 -76.94
N GLU A 3 23.27 -24.16 -76.41
CA GLU A 3 23.84 -24.09 -75.08
C GLU A 3 22.72 -23.88 -74.01
N ASN A 4 22.64 -24.85 -73.12
CA ASN A 4 21.71 -24.87 -72.01
C ASN A 4 22.13 -23.83 -70.92
N MET A 5 21.38 -22.79 -70.82
CA MET A 5 21.53 -21.80 -69.72
C MET A 5 20.71 -22.29 -68.54
N LYS A 6 21.37 -22.92 -67.57
CA LYS A 6 20.75 -23.31 -66.31
C LYS A 6 20.55 -22.05 -65.44
N LYS A 7 19.31 -21.60 -65.29
CA LYS A 7 18.92 -20.56 -64.33
C LYS A 7 18.95 -21.13 -62.91
N THR A 8 19.95 -20.78 -62.15
CA THR A 8 20.02 -21.08 -60.71
C THR A 8 19.14 -20.07 -59.98
N ILE A 9 18.00 -20.53 -59.52
CA ILE A 9 17.11 -19.73 -58.62
C ILE A 9 17.72 -19.79 -57.22
N PHE A 10 18.30 -18.66 -56.78
CA PHE A 10 18.67 -18.47 -55.37
C PHE A 10 17.41 -18.16 -54.57
N LEU A 11 16.95 -19.17 -53.83
CA LEU A 11 15.86 -19.01 -52.88
C LEU A 11 16.46 -18.36 -51.61
N PHE A 12 16.29 -17.03 -51.43
CA PHE A 12 16.57 -16.35 -50.16
C PHE A 12 15.48 -16.73 -49.16
N ILE A 13 15.77 -17.72 -48.33
CA ILE A 13 14.99 -17.97 -47.10
C ILE A 13 15.39 -16.88 -46.10
N SER A 14 14.65 -15.79 -46.06
CA SER A 14 14.72 -14.81 -44.98
C SER A 14 14.11 -15.46 -43.73
N PHE A 15 15.00 -16.02 -42.91
CA PHE A 15 14.64 -16.47 -41.57
C PHE A 15 14.36 -15.20 -40.70
N GLY A 16 13.10 -14.77 -40.69
CA GLY A 16 12.66 -13.71 -39.81
C GLY A 16 12.74 -14.17 -38.34
N ILE A 17 13.83 -13.84 -37.67
CA ILE A 17 13.92 -13.99 -36.24
C ILE A 17 12.93 -12.99 -35.65
N ALA A 18 11.71 -13.45 -35.34
CA ALA A 18 10.81 -12.75 -34.46
C ALA A 18 11.49 -12.70 -33.10
N ILE A 19 12.18 -11.59 -32.81
CA ILE A 19 12.60 -11.24 -31.46
C ILE A 19 11.30 -10.96 -30.71
N ALA A 20 10.73 -12.00 -30.10
CA ALA A 20 9.72 -11.83 -29.08
C ALA A 20 10.42 -11.00 -27.99
N SER A 21 10.14 -9.71 -27.95
CA SER A 21 10.48 -8.88 -26.81
C SER A 21 9.74 -9.46 -25.62
N TYR A 22 10.40 -10.35 -24.88
CA TYR A 22 9.97 -10.69 -23.53
C TYR A 22 10.07 -9.40 -22.75
N SER A 23 8.98 -8.63 -22.74
CA SER A 23 8.76 -7.65 -21.70
C SER A 23 8.85 -8.45 -20.41
N GLN A 24 9.91 -8.26 -19.66
CA GLN A 24 10.03 -8.81 -18.32
C GLN A 24 8.88 -8.18 -17.52
N GLU A 25 7.75 -8.89 -17.42
CA GLU A 25 6.64 -8.45 -16.58
C GLU A 25 7.24 -8.17 -15.20
N LYS A 26 7.22 -6.90 -14.84
CA LYS A 26 7.66 -6.49 -13.50
C LYS A 26 6.83 -7.31 -12.52
N ASN A 27 7.48 -8.24 -11.79
CA ASN A 27 6.79 -9.11 -10.86
C ASN A 27 5.85 -8.28 -10.00
N ALA A 28 4.56 -8.58 -10.04
CA ALA A 28 3.57 -7.85 -9.28
C ALA A 28 3.90 -7.95 -7.79
N VAL A 29 3.93 -6.82 -7.10
CA VAL A 29 4.20 -6.74 -5.65
C VAL A 29 3.01 -7.25 -4.84
N PHE A 30 1.81 -7.12 -5.40
CA PHE A 30 0.54 -7.55 -4.83
C PHE A 30 -0.45 -7.91 -5.94
N LYS A 31 -1.49 -8.65 -5.61
CA LYS A 31 -2.52 -9.09 -6.57
C LYS A 31 -3.88 -9.23 -5.91
N LYS A 32 -4.93 -9.39 -6.73
CA LYS A 32 -6.27 -9.81 -6.30
C LYS A 32 -6.18 -11.05 -5.41
N GLY A 33 -6.93 -11.06 -4.31
CA GLY A 33 -6.98 -12.14 -3.32
C GLY A 33 -5.93 -12.01 -2.21
N GLU A 34 -5.04 -11.01 -2.26
CA GLU A 34 -4.17 -10.72 -1.12
C GLU A 34 -5.04 -10.32 0.09
N TRP A 35 -4.75 -10.92 1.23
CA TRP A 35 -5.38 -10.60 2.49
C TRP A 35 -4.34 -10.63 3.61
N LEU A 36 -4.29 -9.56 4.37
CA LEU A 36 -3.37 -9.34 5.48
C LEU A 36 -4.19 -9.09 6.75
N ARG A 37 -3.77 -9.70 7.88
CA ARG A 37 -4.34 -9.41 9.19
C ARG A 37 -3.26 -8.98 10.16
N TYR A 38 -3.54 -7.92 10.89
CA TYR A 38 -2.68 -7.38 11.93
C TYR A 38 -3.34 -7.51 13.28
N LYS A 39 -2.58 -7.90 14.29
CA LYS A 39 -2.95 -7.75 15.69
C LYS A 39 -2.39 -6.42 16.19
N MET A 40 -3.22 -5.70 16.93
CA MET A 40 -2.84 -4.45 17.56
C MET A 40 -2.71 -4.65 19.06
N SER A 41 -1.64 -4.10 19.65
CA SER A 41 -1.37 -4.22 21.09
C SER A 41 -0.82 -2.91 21.66
N TYR A 42 -1.12 -2.67 22.92
CA TYR A 42 -0.49 -1.62 23.72
C TYR A 42 0.68 -2.24 24.49
N SER A 43 1.84 -1.60 24.40
CA SER A 43 3.11 -2.03 25.00
C SER A 43 3.52 -3.48 24.67
N GLY A 44 2.86 -4.09 23.64
CA GLY A 44 3.19 -5.43 23.15
C GLY A 44 2.54 -6.60 23.91
N PHE A 45 1.84 -6.35 25.00
CA PHE A 45 1.18 -7.39 25.81
C PHE A 45 -0.34 -7.21 25.91
N LEU A 46 -0.84 -5.99 26.01
CA LEU A 46 -2.29 -5.75 26.10
C LEU A 46 -2.89 -5.75 24.68
N LYS A 47 -3.69 -6.76 24.35
CA LYS A 47 -4.40 -6.82 23.07
C LYS A 47 -5.39 -5.65 22.98
N ALA A 48 -5.22 -4.81 21.96
CA ALA A 48 -6.04 -3.62 21.75
C ALA A 48 -7.08 -3.81 20.62
N GLY A 49 -6.71 -4.54 19.56
CA GLY A 49 -7.59 -4.68 18.41
C GLY A 49 -7.01 -5.56 17.32
N SER A 50 -7.64 -5.51 16.17
CA SER A 50 -7.16 -6.13 14.94
C SER A 50 -7.49 -5.23 13.75
N ALA A 51 -6.72 -5.40 12.68
CA ALA A 51 -7.00 -4.79 11.39
C ALA A 51 -6.83 -5.80 10.27
N THR A 52 -7.59 -5.65 9.19
CA THR A 52 -7.43 -6.45 7.98
C THR A 52 -7.34 -5.55 6.75
N LEU A 53 -6.57 -5.99 5.75
CA LEU A 53 -6.58 -5.43 4.41
C LEU A 53 -6.86 -6.57 3.43
N SER A 54 -7.72 -6.32 2.46
CA SER A 54 -8.05 -7.28 1.39
C SER A 54 -8.09 -6.59 0.04
N ILE A 55 -7.51 -7.22 -0.98
CA ILE A 55 -7.53 -6.74 -2.37
C ILE A 55 -8.53 -7.56 -3.17
N ASP A 56 -9.43 -6.88 -3.84
CA ASP A 56 -10.25 -7.40 -4.92
C ASP A 56 -10.10 -6.51 -6.17
N THR A 57 -10.88 -6.75 -7.20
CA THR A 57 -10.97 -5.90 -8.39
C THR A 57 -12.40 -5.44 -8.59
N ASP A 58 -12.54 -4.26 -9.18
CA ASP A 58 -13.82 -3.67 -9.56
C ASP A 58 -13.65 -2.95 -10.90
N THR A 59 -14.73 -2.38 -11.44
CA THR A 59 -14.71 -1.65 -12.70
C THR A 59 -15.19 -0.22 -12.48
N ILE A 60 -14.37 0.77 -12.83
CA ILE A 60 -14.73 2.18 -12.82
C ILE A 60 -14.62 2.74 -14.25
N LYS A 61 -15.72 3.26 -14.78
CA LYS A 61 -15.79 3.81 -16.15
C LYS A 61 -15.23 2.85 -17.21
N GLY A 62 -15.52 1.54 -17.08
CA GLY A 62 -15.06 0.52 -18.02
C GLY A 62 -13.60 0.05 -17.83
N LYS A 63 -12.86 0.61 -16.88
CA LYS A 63 -11.49 0.23 -16.56
C LYS A 63 -11.46 -0.62 -15.29
N GLU A 64 -10.77 -1.77 -15.36
CA GLU A 64 -10.54 -2.62 -14.18
C GLU A 64 -9.55 -1.95 -13.22
N VAL A 65 -9.92 -1.90 -11.94
CA VAL A 65 -9.15 -1.27 -10.86
C VAL A 65 -8.96 -2.24 -9.70
N PHE A 66 -7.97 -2.00 -8.86
CA PHE A 66 -7.93 -2.64 -7.54
C PHE A 66 -8.95 -1.98 -6.61
N HIS A 67 -9.69 -2.81 -5.89
CA HIS A 67 -10.56 -2.43 -4.79
C HIS A 67 -10.00 -2.99 -3.50
N VAL A 68 -9.50 -2.13 -2.65
CA VAL A 68 -8.94 -2.51 -1.35
C VAL A 68 -9.90 -2.11 -0.24
N THR A 69 -10.20 -3.07 0.63
CA THR A 69 -10.96 -2.84 1.86
C THR A 69 -10.03 -3.04 3.06
N ALA A 70 -9.91 -2.01 3.88
CA ALA A 70 -9.25 -2.08 5.18
C ALA A 70 -10.29 -1.93 6.29
N LYS A 71 -10.25 -2.84 7.29
CA LYS A 71 -11.12 -2.81 8.46
C LYS A 71 -10.27 -2.79 9.71
N GLY A 72 -10.69 -2.00 10.70
CA GLY A 72 -10.05 -1.92 12.00
C GLY A 72 -11.08 -1.98 13.11
N TRP A 73 -10.82 -2.79 14.15
CA TRP A 73 -11.73 -2.87 15.29
C TRP A 73 -11.01 -3.15 16.59
N THR A 74 -11.54 -2.63 17.69
CA THR A 74 -11.05 -2.94 19.04
C THR A 74 -11.58 -4.29 19.53
N THR A 75 -10.79 -4.97 20.36
CA THR A 75 -11.13 -6.26 20.95
C THR A 75 -10.85 -6.29 22.44
N GLY A 76 -11.36 -7.34 23.13
CA GLY A 76 -11.09 -7.56 24.54
C GLY A 76 -11.59 -6.41 25.44
N VAL A 77 -10.84 -6.13 26.49
CA VAL A 77 -11.19 -5.11 27.49
C VAL A 77 -11.22 -3.69 26.89
N ILE A 78 -10.35 -3.40 25.92
CA ILE A 78 -10.29 -2.08 25.28
C ILE A 78 -11.63 -1.73 24.63
N LYS A 79 -12.32 -2.72 24.01
CA LYS A 79 -13.62 -2.50 23.36
C LYS A 79 -14.70 -1.95 24.34
N TRP A 80 -14.59 -2.25 25.63
CA TRP A 80 -15.57 -1.78 26.63
C TRP A 80 -15.37 -0.30 26.97
N PHE A 81 -14.13 0.19 26.88
CA PHE A 81 -13.80 1.59 27.18
C PHE A 81 -13.80 2.47 25.92
N PHE A 82 -13.38 1.92 24.79
CA PHE A 82 -13.29 2.64 23.54
C PHE A 82 -13.54 1.70 22.37
N LYS A 83 -14.78 1.70 21.87
CA LYS A 83 -15.17 0.88 20.73
C LYS A 83 -14.70 1.56 19.45
N VAL A 84 -13.92 0.83 18.63
CA VAL A 84 -13.57 1.19 17.26
C VAL A 84 -14.19 0.16 16.33
N ASP A 85 -14.77 0.62 15.23
CA ASP A 85 -15.28 -0.20 14.14
C ASP A 85 -15.21 0.62 12.85
N ASP A 86 -14.07 0.54 12.17
CA ASP A 86 -13.74 1.39 11.04
C ASP A 86 -13.63 0.57 9.76
N THR A 87 -14.15 1.12 8.67
CA THR A 87 -13.98 0.59 7.33
C THR A 87 -13.49 1.69 6.39
N TYR A 88 -12.41 1.39 5.70
CA TYR A 88 -11.85 2.20 4.64
C TYR A 88 -11.86 1.42 3.34
N GLN A 89 -12.16 2.09 2.22
CA GLN A 89 -12.10 1.47 0.90
C GLN A 89 -11.39 2.41 -0.06
N SER A 90 -10.50 1.86 -0.88
CA SER A 90 -9.84 2.60 -1.94
C SER A 90 -9.96 1.83 -3.25
N TYR A 91 -10.31 2.55 -4.31
CA TYR A 91 -10.35 2.06 -5.68
C TYR A 91 -9.27 2.79 -6.45
N PHE A 92 -8.26 2.07 -6.91
CA PHE A 92 -7.12 2.69 -7.58
C PHE A 92 -6.67 1.93 -8.82
N ASP A 93 -6.03 2.65 -9.70
CA ASP A 93 -5.49 2.14 -10.95
C ASP A 93 -4.45 1.03 -10.71
N LYS A 94 -4.51 -0.04 -11.49
CA LYS A 94 -3.63 -1.19 -11.33
C LYS A 94 -2.15 -0.91 -11.67
N GLU A 95 -1.90 0.03 -12.58
CA GLU A 95 -0.56 0.34 -13.07
C GLU A 95 0.06 1.52 -12.31
N THR A 96 -0.69 2.61 -12.22
CA THR A 96 -0.20 3.87 -11.66
C THR A 96 -0.45 4.00 -10.16
N ILE A 97 -1.30 3.15 -9.58
CA ILE A 97 -1.76 3.17 -8.18
C ILE A 97 -2.51 4.49 -7.84
N LYS A 98 -2.89 5.29 -8.83
CA LYS A 98 -3.65 6.52 -8.61
C LYS A 98 -5.06 6.20 -8.13
N PRO A 99 -5.53 6.75 -6.99
CA PRO A 99 -6.88 6.51 -6.50
C PRO A 99 -7.93 7.19 -7.39
N TYR A 100 -9.06 6.52 -7.59
CA TYR A 100 -10.27 7.08 -8.20
C TYR A 100 -11.33 7.39 -7.16
N ILE A 101 -11.49 6.50 -6.17
CA ILE A 101 -12.48 6.66 -5.11
C ILE A 101 -11.85 6.22 -3.78
N PHE A 102 -12.05 7.01 -2.74
CA PHE A 102 -11.72 6.64 -1.37
C PHE A 102 -12.92 6.85 -0.46
N LYS A 103 -13.26 5.84 0.34
CA LYS A 103 -14.38 5.88 1.28
C LYS A 103 -13.91 5.66 2.70
N ARG A 104 -14.54 6.38 3.63
CA ARG A 104 -14.32 6.27 5.07
C ARG A 104 -15.64 6.10 5.76
N ASP A 105 -15.81 4.99 6.46
CA ASP A 105 -16.91 4.72 7.38
C ASP A 105 -16.29 4.39 8.73
N ILE A 106 -16.32 5.35 9.65
CA ILE A 106 -15.58 5.36 10.90
C ILE A 106 -16.54 5.47 12.08
N ASN A 107 -16.29 4.64 13.11
CA ASN A 107 -16.97 4.74 14.39
C ASN A 107 -15.98 4.50 15.53
N GLU A 108 -15.51 5.59 16.13
CA GLU A 108 -14.51 5.62 17.19
C GLU A 108 -15.09 6.24 18.46
N GLY A 109 -15.52 5.41 19.43
CA GLY A 109 -16.06 5.90 20.69
C GLY A 109 -17.29 6.81 20.56
N GLY A 110 -18.09 6.63 19.50
CA GLY A 110 -19.24 7.46 19.17
C GLY A 110 -18.95 8.61 18.21
N TYR A 111 -17.68 8.93 17.94
CA TYR A 111 -17.31 9.81 16.83
C TYR A 111 -17.46 9.05 15.52
N THR A 112 -18.20 9.62 14.58
CA THR A 112 -18.48 8.95 13.30
C THR A 112 -18.15 9.83 12.11
N ILE A 113 -17.56 9.21 11.06
CA ILE A 113 -17.34 9.81 9.75
C ILE A 113 -17.99 8.89 8.70
N ASN A 114 -18.69 9.47 7.73
CA ASN A 114 -19.10 8.78 6.51
C ASN A 114 -18.80 9.71 5.33
N ARG A 115 -17.67 9.45 4.64
CA ARG A 115 -17.16 10.29 3.56
C ARG A 115 -16.79 9.47 2.34
N GLU A 116 -17.04 10.05 1.16
CA GLU A 116 -16.55 9.58 -0.12
C GLU A 116 -15.75 10.68 -0.81
N ILE A 117 -14.57 10.32 -1.31
CA ILE A 117 -13.71 11.21 -2.08
C ILE A 117 -13.57 10.63 -3.48
N LYS A 118 -13.91 11.42 -4.50
CA LYS A 118 -13.70 11.08 -5.92
C LYS A 118 -12.58 11.93 -6.49
N PHE A 119 -11.57 11.27 -7.05
CA PHE A 119 -10.42 11.93 -7.66
C PHE A 119 -10.58 11.98 -9.18
N ASP A 120 -10.47 13.15 -9.73
CA ASP A 120 -10.47 13.42 -11.18
C ASP A 120 -9.14 14.05 -11.57
N TYR A 121 -8.29 13.28 -12.24
CA TYR A 121 -6.97 13.73 -12.67
C TYR A 121 -7.00 14.50 -13.99
N GLU A 122 -8.07 14.42 -14.76
CA GLU A 122 -8.25 15.22 -15.97
C GLU A 122 -8.53 16.68 -15.61
N THR A 123 -9.48 16.89 -14.70
CA THR A 123 -9.81 18.23 -14.18
C THR A 123 -8.92 18.67 -13.01
N LYS A 124 -8.06 17.78 -12.51
CA LYS A 124 -7.18 18.00 -11.34
C LYS A 124 -7.97 18.42 -10.09
N LYS A 125 -9.08 17.75 -9.84
CA LYS A 125 -9.96 18.02 -8.69
C LYS A 125 -10.29 16.75 -7.92
N ALA A 126 -10.46 16.91 -6.60
CA ALA A 126 -11.08 15.92 -5.74
C ALA A 126 -12.40 16.46 -5.22
N SER A 127 -13.46 15.68 -5.33
CA SER A 127 -14.77 15.97 -4.73
C SER A 127 -14.91 15.18 -3.44
N VAL A 128 -15.07 15.88 -2.32
CA VAL A 128 -15.22 15.31 -0.98
C VAL A 128 -16.67 15.46 -0.55
N SER A 129 -17.40 14.35 -0.47
CA SER A 129 -18.78 14.31 0.01
C SER A 129 -18.84 13.75 1.43
N ASP A 130 -19.32 14.54 2.37
CA ASP A 130 -19.60 14.13 3.74
C ASP A 130 -21.10 13.84 3.88
N PHE A 131 -21.46 12.57 3.97
CA PHE A 131 -22.87 12.15 4.01
C PHE A 131 -23.55 12.44 5.34
N LYS A 132 -22.77 12.58 6.42
CA LYS A 132 -23.31 12.95 7.74
C LYS A 132 -23.63 14.44 7.80
N LEU A 133 -22.78 15.28 7.27
CA LEU A 133 -22.97 16.73 7.23
C LEU A 133 -23.78 17.18 6.01
N GLN A 134 -24.02 16.30 5.04
CA GLN A 134 -24.69 16.59 3.76
C GLN A 134 -23.98 17.73 2.99
N THR A 135 -22.66 17.74 3.03
CA THR A 135 -21.82 18.74 2.36
C THR A 135 -20.98 18.09 1.27
N THR A 136 -20.66 18.88 0.25
CA THR A 136 -19.68 18.49 -0.78
C THR A 136 -18.76 19.67 -1.02
N GLU A 137 -17.47 19.43 -1.02
CA GLU A 137 -16.44 20.40 -1.34
C GLU A 137 -15.54 19.90 -2.47
N THR A 138 -14.91 20.83 -3.17
CA THR A 138 -14.00 20.53 -4.27
C THR A 138 -12.63 21.12 -3.99
N ILE A 139 -11.61 20.26 -4.06
CA ILE A 139 -10.22 20.61 -3.75
C ILE A 139 -9.38 20.43 -5.02
N ASN A 140 -8.50 21.36 -5.32
CA ASN A 140 -7.53 21.19 -6.40
C ASN A 140 -6.47 20.16 -5.97
N ILE A 141 -6.21 19.21 -6.85
CA ILE A 141 -5.22 18.15 -6.62
C ILE A 141 -4.19 18.12 -7.75
N ASN A 142 -3.02 17.60 -7.42
CA ASN A 142 -2.06 17.11 -8.38
C ASN A 142 -1.64 15.72 -7.90
N ASN A 143 -0.99 14.91 -8.51
CA ASN A 143 -0.51 13.58 -8.15
C ASN A 143 -0.56 13.24 -6.63
N VAL A 144 -1.73 12.82 -6.15
CA VAL A 144 -2.00 12.51 -4.74
C VAL A 144 -2.33 11.03 -4.55
N GLN A 145 -2.13 10.55 -3.33
CA GLN A 145 -2.57 9.23 -2.87
C GLN A 145 -3.56 9.41 -1.71
N ASP A 146 -4.57 8.55 -1.61
CA ASP A 146 -5.31 8.38 -0.37
C ASP A 146 -4.52 7.52 0.64
N MET A 147 -5.04 7.36 1.85
CA MET A 147 -4.39 6.61 2.92
C MET A 147 -4.11 5.13 2.54
N ILE A 148 -5.03 4.49 1.82
CA ILE A 148 -4.88 3.08 1.41
C ILE A 148 -4.02 2.97 0.16
N SER A 149 -4.28 3.78 -0.87
CA SER A 149 -3.46 3.75 -2.09
C SER A 149 -2.00 4.14 -1.82
N SER A 150 -1.73 5.01 -0.83
CA SER A 150 -0.36 5.34 -0.41
C SER A 150 0.41 4.12 0.10
N PHE A 151 -0.25 3.23 0.85
CA PHE A 151 0.35 1.98 1.33
C PHE A 151 0.79 1.09 0.14
N TYR A 152 -0.06 0.92 -0.88
CA TYR A 152 0.27 0.12 -2.06
C TYR A 152 1.25 0.84 -3.00
N TYR A 153 1.16 2.16 -3.13
CA TYR A 153 2.13 2.96 -3.87
C TYR A 153 3.55 2.80 -3.30
N LEU A 154 3.70 2.88 -1.98
CA LEU A 154 5.00 2.72 -1.29
C LEU A 154 5.55 1.30 -1.45
N ARG A 155 4.72 0.26 -1.37
CA ARG A 155 5.13 -1.12 -1.64
C ARG A 155 5.63 -1.32 -3.07
N ASN A 156 5.11 -0.56 -4.02
CA ASN A 156 5.50 -0.64 -5.44
C ASN A 156 6.79 0.11 -5.79
N GLN A 157 7.39 0.85 -4.83
CA GLN A 157 8.66 1.55 -5.06
C GLN A 157 9.84 0.59 -5.17
N ASP A 158 10.83 0.96 -5.99
CA ASP A 158 12.11 0.26 -6.01
C ASP A 158 12.95 0.71 -4.82
N VAL A 159 13.13 -0.20 -3.88
CA VAL A 159 13.89 0.04 -2.64
C VAL A 159 15.30 -0.59 -2.69
N SER A 160 15.67 -1.24 -3.81
CA SER A 160 16.91 -2.01 -3.92
C SER A 160 18.19 -1.16 -3.87
N LYS A 161 18.06 0.12 -4.20
CA LYS A 161 19.18 1.07 -4.26
C LYS A 161 19.23 2.07 -3.11
N LEU A 162 18.26 1.97 -2.17
CA LEU A 162 18.21 2.91 -1.04
C LEU A 162 19.43 2.76 -0.12
N LYS A 163 19.96 3.89 0.26
CA LYS A 163 20.98 4.02 1.31
C LYS A 163 20.33 4.57 2.57
N VAL A 164 20.89 4.22 3.73
CA VAL A 164 20.43 4.78 5.01
C VAL A 164 20.45 6.30 4.93
N GLY A 165 19.32 6.93 5.24
CA GLY A 165 19.11 8.37 5.13
C GLY A 165 18.34 8.80 3.87
N ASP A 166 18.17 7.92 2.89
CA ASP A 166 17.34 8.23 1.71
C ASP A 166 15.84 8.31 2.08
N GLU A 167 15.13 9.17 1.34
CA GLU A 167 13.69 9.40 1.56
C GLU A 167 12.86 8.96 0.35
N ILE A 168 11.71 8.35 0.63
CA ILE A 168 10.63 8.14 -0.35
C ILE A 168 9.53 9.15 -0.02
N SER A 169 9.08 9.91 -1.03
CA SER A 169 8.10 10.99 -0.84
C SER A 169 6.85 10.77 -1.69
N LEU A 170 5.69 11.17 -1.17
CA LEU A 170 4.42 11.27 -1.88
C LEU A 170 3.56 12.40 -1.30
N ASN A 171 2.52 12.80 -2.03
CA ASN A 171 1.48 13.68 -1.51
C ASN A 171 0.29 12.84 -1.06
N MET A 172 -0.06 12.92 0.22
CA MET A 172 -1.21 12.23 0.80
C MET A 172 -2.39 13.19 0.89
N PHE A 173 -3.54 12.78 0.33
CA PHE A 173 -4.80 13.50 0.48
C PHE A 173 -5.58 12.94 1.67
N MET A 174 -5.82 13.75 2.67
CA MET A 174 -6.59 13.38 3.87
C MET A 174 -7.29 14.63 4.44
N ASP A 175 -8.54 14.47 4.91
CA ASP A 175 -9.33 15.54 5.53
C ASP A 175 -9.34 16.83 4.69
N SER A 176 -9.62 16.69 3.38
CA SER A 176 -9.68 17.78 2.40
C SER A 176 -8.39 18.60 2.25
N GLN A 177 -7.26 18.05 2.67
CA GLN A 177 -5.95 18.68 2.57
C GLN A 177 -4.92 17.75 1.95
N ILE A 178 -3.87 18.34 1.38
CA ILE A 178 -2.74 17.61 0.81
C ILE A 178 -1.56 17.77 1.76
N TYR A 179 -1.02 16.64 2.22
CA TYR A 179 0.14 16.58 3.11
C TYR A 179 1.33 15.97 2.38
N PRO A 180 2.51 16.62 2.38
CA PRO A 180 3.73 15.94 1.99
C PRO A 180 4.03 14.84 3.02
N PHE A 181 4.11 13.61 2.52
CA PHE A 181 4.44 12.44 3.34
C PHE A 181 5.78 11.88 2.88
N LYS A 182 6.65 11.56 3.83
CA LYS A 182 7.96 11.03 3.58
C LYS A 182 8.22 9.80 4.45
N LEU A 183 8.93 8.83 3.88
CA LEU A 183 9.50 7.71 4.60
C LEU A 183 11.02 7.79 4.56
N LEU A 184 11.66 7.96 5.70
CA LEU A 184 13.11 7.90 5.85
C LEU A 184 13.55 6.43 5.99
N TYR A 185 14.48 5.99 5.15
CA TYR A 185 15.06 4.65 5.24
C TYR A 185 16.12 4.57 6.34
N LEU A 186 15.95 3.60 7.25
CA LEU A 186 16.82 3.40 8.43
C LEU A 186 17.75 2.20 8.31
N GLY A 187 17.72 1.47 7.18
CA GLY A 187 18.53 0.28 6.97
C GLY A 187 17.76 -1.04 7.17
N GLU A 188 18.50 -2.13 7.13
CA GLU A 188 17.97 -3.49 7.26
C GLU A 188 17.97 -3.97 8.71
N GLU A 189 17.09 -4.93 9.01
CA GLU A 189 17.07 -5.63 10.30
C GLU A 189 16.54 -7.05 10.13
N LEU A 190 17.14 -8.00 10.83
CA LEU A 190 16.59 -9.35 10.98
C LEU A 190 15.61 -9.36 12.15
N LEU A 191 14.31 -9.35 11.83
CA LEU A 191 13.24 -9.27 12.81
C LEU A 191 12.73 -10.66 13.20
N LYS A 192 12.69 -10.96 14.50
CA LYS A 192 12.02 -12.16 15.02
C LYS A 192 10.52 -11.92 15.09
N THR A 193 9.74 -12.77 14.42
CA THR A 193 8.27 -12.68 14.31
C THR A 193 7.60 -13.97 14.72
N SER A 194 6.25 -14.01 14.74
CA SER A 194 5.47 -15.24 14.93
C SER A 194 5.65 -16.25 13.79
N PHE A 195 6.12 -15.81 12.60
CA PHE A 195 6.39 -16.68 11.45
C PHE A 195 7.83 -17.24 11.43
N GLY A 196 8.73 -16.72 12.26
CA GLY A 196 10.17 -16.99 12.24
C GLY A 196 10.99 -15.72 12.09
N LYS A 197 12.26 -15.85 11.68
CA LYS A 197 13.13 -14.71 11.39
C LYS A 197 12.89 -14.21 9.98
N ILE A 198 12.68 -12.90 9.82
CA ILE A 198 12.39 -12.26 8.54
C ILE A 198 13.37 -11.11 8.35
N LYS A 199 14.04 -11.07 7.19
CA LYS A 199 14.82 -9.92 6.76
C LYS A 199 13.86 -8.77 6.43
N THR A 200 14.07 -7.62 7.06
CA THR A 200 13.20 -6.45 6.93
C THR A 200 13.98 -5.19 6.58
N LEU A 201 13.30 -4.26 5.93
CA LEU A 201 13.73 -2.89 5.73
C LEU A 201 12.98 -2.01 6.73
N ARG A 202 13.70 -1.13 7.42
CA ARG A 202 13.10 -0.22 8.41
C ARG A 202 12.91 1.16 7.82
N PHE A 203 11.76 1.72 8.10
CA PHE A 203 11.41 3.07 7.69
C PHE A 203 10.84 3.87 8.86
N ARG A 204 11.03 5.18 8.80
CA ARG A 204 10.41 6.15 9.71
C ARG A 204 9.53 7.10 8.90
N PRO A 205 8.21 7.14 9.15
CA PRO A 205 7.35 8.17 8.60
C PRO A 205 7.75 9.53 9.17
N MET A 206 8.04 10.48 8.29
CA MET A 206 8.28 11.87 8.65
C MET A 206 6.93 12.60 8.57
N VAL A 207 6.17 12.55 9.66
CA VAL A 207 4.89 13.27 9.79
C VAL A 207 5.14 14.62 10.43
N GLN A 208 4.47 15.67 9.95
CA GLN A 208 4.56 16.97 10.60
C GLN A 208 4.09 16.84 12.06
N ALA A 209 4.95 17.23 12.97
CA ALA A 209 4.66 17.21 14.39
C ALA A 209 3.41 18.07 14.69
N GLY A 210 2.48 17.55 15.48
CA GLY A 210 1.39 18.37 16.03
C GLY A 210 0.02 17.73 16.14
N ARG A 211 -0.36 16.72 15.32
CA ARG A 211 -1.73 16.16 15.39
C ARG A 211 -1.85 14.80 16.07
N ILE A 212 -0.87 13.92 15.95
CA ILE A 212 -0.96 12.56 16.51
C ILE A 212 0.29 12.15 17.29
N PHE A 213 1.48 12.59 16.88
CA PHE A 213 2.75 12.23 17.50
C PHE A 213 3.50 13.47 17.99
N LYS A 214 3.93 13.45 19.24
CA LYS A 214 4.66 14.57 19.88
C LYS A 214 6.06 14.77 19.33
N GLU A 215 6.65 13.73 18.70
CA GLU A 215 8.01 13.75 18.16
C GLU A 215 8.07 13.09 16.80
N ASN A 216 8.84 13.64 15.87
CA ASN A 216 9.05 13.13 14.53
C ASN A 216 9.65 11.70 14.49
N GLU A 217 10.17 11.21 15.62
CA GLU A 217 10.87 9.93 15.71
C GLU A 217 10.05 8.80 16.35
N SER A 218 8.78 9.01 16.64
CA SER A 218 7.98 8.10 17.44
C SER A 218 7.52 6.84 16.70
N VAL A 219 7.51 6.84 15.36
CA VAL A 219 6.99 5.73 14.56
C VAL A 219 8.09 5.03 13.78
N THR A 220 8.10 3.70 13.84
CA THR A 220 8.95 2.86 12.98
C THR A 220 8.11 1.79 12.31
N ILE A 221 8.38 1.56 11.02
CA ILE A 221 7.73 0.54 10.19
C ILE A 221 8.81 -0.44 9.72
N TRP A 222 8.56 -1.74 9.84
CA TRP A 222 9.35 -2.83 9.28
C TRP A 222 8.56 -3.47 8.15
N ILE A 223 9.13 -3.48 6.95
CA ILE A 223 8.56 -4.19 5.80
C ILE A 223 9.45 -5.38 5.43
N THR A 224 8.89 -6.41 4.82
CA THR A 224 9.69 -7.53 4.30
C THR A 224 10.68 -7.04 3.23
N ALA A 225 11.90 -7.59 3.25
CA ALA A 225 12.92 -7.32 2.23
C ALA A 225 12.76 -8.25 1.00
N ASP A 226 11.60 -8.87 0.84
CA ASP A 226 11.22 -9.67 -0.33
C ASP A 226 10.42 -8.87 -1.36
N GLU A 227 10.01 -9.51 -2.42
CA GLU A 227 9.26 -8.92 -3.53
C GLU A 227 7.86 -8.43 -3.11
N ASN A 228 7.28 -8.93 -2.01
CA ASN A 228 5.97 -8.51 -1.51
C ASN A 228 6.00 -7.18 -0.77
N LYS A 229 7.12 -6.84 -0.12
CA LYS A 229 7.31 -5.60 0.67
C LYS A 229 6.15 -5.35 1.65
N ILE A 230 5.76 -6.40 2.38
CA ILE A 230 4.63 -6.33 3.33
C ILE A 230 5.10 -5.69 4.64
N PRO A 231 4.41 -4.70 5.19
CA PRO A 231 4.64 -4.29 6.56
C PRO A 231 4.40 -5.44 7.54
N ILE A 232 5.46 -5.81 8.24
CA ILE A 232 5.42 -6.88 9.26
C ILE A 232 5.09 -6.29 10.62
N LYS A 233 5.59 -5.10 10.89
CA LYS A 233 5.43 -4.44 12.18
C LYS A 233 5.41 -2.93 12.00
N LEU A 234 4.54 -2.29 12.77
CA LEU A 234 4.55 -0.87 13.05
C LEU A 234 4.64 -0.70 14.55
N LYS A 235 5.50 0.18 15.02
CA LYS A 235 5.61 0.58 16.42
C LYS A 235 5.54 2.11 16.49
N ALA A 236 4.59 2.61 17.27
CA ALA A 236 4.49 4.03 17.61
C ALA A 236 4.79 4.18 19.11
N SER A 237 5.86 4.90 19.44
CA SER A 237 6.20 5.23 20.82
C SER A 237 5.30 6.36 21.31
N LEU A 238 4.76 6.23 22.51
CA LEU A 238 3.91 7.21 23.16
C LEU A 238 4.65 7.78 24.39
N ALA A 239 4.12 8.84 24.96
CA ALA A 239 4.66 9.38 26.22
C ALA A 239 4.72 8.30 27.33
N VAL A 240 3.76 7.37 27.33
CA VAL A 240 3.76 6.17 28.17
C VAL A 240 3.46 4.98 27.28
N GLY A 241 4.36 3.99 27.24
CA GLY A 241 4.19 2.78 26.46
C GLY A 241 4.37 2.92 24.95
N SER A 242 3.76 2.03 24.18
CA SER A 242 3.79 2.04 22.70
C SER A 242 2.56 1.37 22.12
N LEU A 243 2.11 1.84 20.97
CA LEU A 243 1.18 1.09 20.11
C LEU A 243 1.98 0.24 19.12
N ARG A 244 1.53 -0.98 18.90
CA ARG A 244 2.13 -1.90 17.94
C ARG A 244 1.04 -2.52 17.07
N ALA A 245 1.33 -2.61 15.78
CA ALA A 245 0.59 -3.44 14.84
C ALA A 245 1.58 -4.48 14.28
N GLU A 246 1.26 -5.76 14.37
CA GLU A 246 2.12 -6.85 13.90
C GLU A 246 1.33 -7.78 12.99
N LEU A 247 1.91 -8.15 11.84
CA LEU A 247 1.30 -9.13 10.94
C LEU A 247 1.07 -10.44 11.69
N ASP A 248 -0.16 -10.94 11.65
CA ASP A 248 -0.62 -12.12 12.40
C ASP A 248 -1.04 -13.25 11.48
N ALA A 249 -1.56 -12.90 10.28
CA ALA A 249 -1.90 -13.86 9.23
C ALA A 249 -1.88 -13.19 7.86
N TYR A 250 -1.67 -13.99 6.82
CA TYR A 250 -1.72 -13.57 5.43
C TYR A 250 -2.19 -14.69 4.51
N LYS A 251 -2.70 -14.33 3.35
CA LYS A 251 -2.99 -15.25 2.23
C LYS A 251 -2.95 -14.52 0.90
N GLY A 252 -2.85 -15.26 -0.20
CA GLY A 252 -2.98 -14.73 -1.56
C GLY A 252 -1.86 -13.80 -2.01
N LEU A 253 -0.67 -13.87 -1.40
CA LEU A 253 0.48 -13.05 -1.79
C LEU A 253 0.86 -13.24 -3.24
N ALA A 254 1.38 -12.20 -3.87
CA ALA A 254 1.87 -12.27 -5.24
C ALA A 254 3.14 -13.11 -5.36
N ASN A 255 4.02 -13.04 -4.35
CA ASN A 255 5.32 -13.71 -4.34
C ASN A 255 5.48 -14.55 -3.06
N SER A 256 6.50 -15.42 -3.04
CA SER A 256 6.82 -16.23 -1.86
C SER A 256 7.20 -15.36 -0.67
N PHE A 257 6.67 -15.69 0.49
CA PHE A 257 7.02 -15.05 1.75
C PHE A 257 8.31 -15.67 2.29
N LYS A 258 9.38 -14.86 2.38
CA LYS A 258 10.72 -15.36 2.71
C LYS A 258 10.95 -15.38 4.22
N ILE A 259 11.02 -16.61 4.78
CA ILE A 259 11.36 -16.86 6.17
C ILE A 259 12.77 -17.43 6.23
N ILE A 260 13.59 -16.97 7.16
CA ILE A 260 14.93 -17.51 7.42
C ILE A 260 14.79 -18.56 8.52
N TYR A 261 15.17 -19.78 8.20
CA TYR A 261 15.27 -20.90 9.13
C TYR A 261 16.68 -20.92 9.72
N ASP A 262 16.80 -21.28 11.01
CA ASP A 262 18.08 -21.48 11.68
C ASP A 262 18.73 -22.78 11.26
#